data_1a163eb3a522ca5d36a92bb06a6721b1
#
_entry.id   1a163eb3a522ca5d36a92bb06a6721b1
#
_cell.length_a   1.000
_cell.length_b   1.000
_cell.length_c   1.000
_cell.angle_alpha   90.00
_cell.angle_beta   90.00
_cell.angle_gamma   90.00
#
_symmetry.space_group_name_H-M   'P 1'
#
loop_
_entity.id
_entity.type
_entity.pdbx_description
1 polymer ?
#
loop_
_entity_poly.entity_id
_entity_poly.type
_entity_poly.pdbx_seq_one_letter_code
_entity_poly.pdbx_strand_id
1 'polypeptide(L)'
;MYKRQIITRGLYEIKKLGIALGANHDTFTGLSGIGDLIVTCTSNHSRNRNAGERLGKGEKYNQILENYLMVVEGFDNCEAAVKLSNKFNLNLPIINQVHQVLFQNKDPKIAMTELMNRSAKSEI
;
A
#
# COMPACT_ATOMS: atom_id res chain seq x y z
N MET A 1 16.12 5.57 3.31
CA MET A 1 15.51 6.83 2.84
C MET A 1 14.17 6.59 2.16
N TYR A 2 14.12 5.75 1.14
CA TYR A 2 12.85 5.46 0.44
C TYR A 2 11.78 4.86 1.35
N LYS A 3 12.17 3.98 2.27
CA LYS A 3 11.23 3.32 3.19
C LYS A 3 10.46 4.34 4.03
N ARG A 4 11.15 5.35 4.56
CA ARG A 4 10.52 6.41 5.36
C ARG A 4 9.51 7.21 4.53
N GLN A 5 9.87 7.57 3.31
CA GLN A 5 8.99 8.29 2.40
C GLN A 5 7.74 7.51 2.07
N ILE A 6 7.88 6.22 1.77
CA ILE A 6 6.74 5.36 1.42
C ILE A 6 5.81 5.18 2.61
N ILE A 7 6.35 4.98 3.82
CA ILE A 7 5.52 4.83 5.02
C ILE A 7 4.74 6.11 5.30
N THR A 8 5.39 7.28 5.22
CA THR A 8 4.76 8.57 5.46
C THR A 8 3.63 8.84 4.46
N ARG A 9 3.91 8.62 3.18
CA ARG A 9 2.91 8.80 2.13
C ARG A 9 1.81 7.76 2.21
N GLY A 10 2.14 6.54 2.59
CA GLY A 10 1.15 5.48 2.79
C GLY A 10 0.15 5.84 3.87
N LEU A 11 0.64 6.37 4.99
CA LEU A 11 -0.24 6.85 6.06
C LEU A 11 -1.16 7.97 5.57
N TYR A 12 -0.63 8.89 4.76
CA TYR A 12 -1.42 9.97 4.17
C TYR A 12 -2.56 9.43 3.30
N GLU A 13 -2.27 8.42 2.48
CA GLU A 13 -3.30 7.79 1.64
C GLU A 13 -4.34 7.07 2.47
N ILE A 14 -3.93 6.35 3.52
CA ILE A 14 -4.84 5.68 4.44
C ILE A 14 -5.77 6.69 5.11
N LYS A 15 -5.23 7.81 5.59
CA LYS A 15 -6.02 8.89 6.18
C LYS A 15 -7.05 9.43 5.20
N LYS A 16 -6.62 9.69 3.98
CA LYS A 16 -7.48 10.24 2.93
C LYS A 16 -8.69 9.35 2.68
N LEU A 17 -8.44 8.06 2.54
CA LEU A 17 -9.49 7.08 2.33
C LEU A 17 -10.38 6.96 3.56
N GLY A 18 -9.78 6.87 4.75
CA GLY A 18 -10.52 6.73 6.00
C GLY A 18 -11.43 7.93 6.27
N ILE A 19 -10.94 9.15 6.05
CA ILE A 19 -11.75 10.37 6.24
C ILE A 19 -12.92 10.39 5.25
N ALA A 20 -12.71 9.99 4.01
CA ALA A 20 -13.78 9.88 3.03
C ALA A 20 -14.87 8.90 3.47
N LEU A 21 -14.50 7.87 4.25
CA LEU A 21 -15.42 6.88 4.81
C LEU A 21 -16.02 7.31 6.16
N GLY A 22 -15.69 8.50 6.65
CA GLY A 22 -16.26 9.05 7.89
C GLY A 22 -15.40 8.87 9.13
N ALA A 23 -14.15 8.40 8.99
CA ALA A 23 -13.26 8.24 10.14
C ALA A 23 -12.73 9.59 10.63
N ASN A 24 -12.34 9.63 11.92
CA ASN A 24 -11.72 10.80 12.52
C ASN A 24 -10.24 10.86 12.12
N HIS A 25 -9.76 12.07 11.81
CA HIS A 25 -8.36 12.32 11.45
C HIS A 25 -7.38 11.79 12.50
N ASP A 26 -7.68 11.98 13.78
CA ASP A 26 -6.77 11.59 14.87
C ASP A 26 -6.64 10.09 15.06
N THR A 27 -7.58 9.31 14.54
CA THR A 27 -7.53 7.84 14.60
C THR A 27 -6.23 7.30 14.00
N PHE A 28 -5.72 7.93 12.96
CA PHE A 28 -4.58 7.42 12.20
C PHE A 28 -3.22 7.83 12.76
N THR A 29 -3.17 8.69 13.76
CA THR A 29 -1.92 9.10 14.40
C THR A 29 -1.58 8.29 15.64
N GLY A 30 -2.46 7.38 16.05
CA GLY A 30 -2.28 6.53 17.23
C GLY A 30 -1.81 5.12 16.88
N LEU A 31 -1.96 4.21 17.84
CA LEU A 31 -1.49 2.82 17.70
C LEU A 31 -2.21 2.05 16.59
N SER A 32 -3.48 2.34 16.35
CA SER A 32 -4.27 1.68 15.29
C SER A 32 -3.98 2.19 13.90
N GLY A 33 -3.27 3.30 13.78
CA GLY A 33 -2.86 3.87 12.50
C GLY A 33 -1.37 3.72 12.27
N ILE A 34 -0.59 4.76 12.61
CA ILE A 34 0.85 4.78 12.34
C ILE A 34 1.61 3.67 13.08
N GLY A 35 1.20 3.35 14.31
CA GLY A 35 1.86 2.30 15.09
C GLY A 35 1.74 0.95 14.41
N ASP A 36 0.54 0.58 13.99
CA ASP A 36 0.28 -0.68 13.30
C ASP A 36 1.00 -0.72 11.94
N LEU A 37 1.01 0.38 11.21
CA LEU A 37 1.70 0.47 9.92
C LEU A 37 3.20 0.23 10.07
N ILE A 38 3.83 0.84 11.07
CA ILE A 38 5.28 0.67 11.30
C ILE A 38 5.60 -0.78 11.63
N VAL A 39 4.83 -1.40 12.53
CA VAL A 39 5.05 -2.80 12.92
C VAL A 39 4.91 -3.72 11.71
N THR A 40 3.87 -3.54 10.91
CA THR A 40 3.65 -4.34 9.71
C THR A 40 4.78 -4.19 8.71
N CYS A 41 5.23 -2.97 8.46
CA CYS A 41 6.28 -2.70 7.47
C CYS A 41 7.66 -3.20 7.90
N THR A 42 7.88 -3.41 9.19
CA THR A 42 9.19 -3.83 9.72
C THR A 42 9.22 -5.28 10.21
N SER A 43 8.07 -5.93 10.35
CA SER A 43 7.98 -7.30 10.86
C SER A 43 8.31 -8.33 9.77
N ASN A 44 9.19 -9.29 10.09
CA ASN A 44 9.47 -10.41 9.21
C ASN A 44 8.32 -11.44 9.17
N HIS A 45 7.35 -11.32 10.07
CA HIS A 45 6.20 -12.21 10.14
C HIS A 45 4.99 -11.72 9.36
N SER A 46 5.04 -10.50 8.83
CA SER A 46 3.94 -9.95 8.02
C SER A 46 3.82 -10.67 6.69
N ARG A 47 2.65 -11.22 6.41
CA ARG A 47 2.36 -11.86 5.12
C ARG A 47 2.37 -10.85 3.98
N ASN A 48 1.84 -9.65 4.22
CA ASN A 48 1.87 -8.58 3.23
C ASN A 48 3.30 -8.17 2.87
N ARG A 49 4.17 -8.04 3.87
CA ARG A 49 5.56 -7.69 3.64
C ARG A 49 6.29 -8.78 2.86
N ASN A 50 6.08 -10.04 3.24
CA ASN A 50 6.70 -11.17 2.55
C ASN A 50 6.24 -11.27 1.10
N ALA A 51 4.95 -11.07 0.85
CA ALA A 51 4.43 -11.03 -0.52
C ALA A 51 5.03 -9.88 -1.32
N GLY A 52 5.19 -8.71 -0.70
CA GLY A 52 5.83 -7.56 -1.32
C GLY A 52 7.29 -7.82 -1.70
N GLU A 53 8.04 -8.49 -0.83
CA GLU A 53 9.41 -8.87 -1.14
C GLU A 53 9.49 -9.81 -2.33
N ARG A 54 8.59 -10.78 -2.41
CA ARG A 54 8.53 -11.72 -3.53
C ARG A 54 8.20 -11.01 -4.83
N LEU A 55 7.24 -10.08 -4.81
CA LEU A 55 6.93 -9.24 -5.97
C LEU A 55 8.15 -8.43 -6.41
N GLY A 56 8.87 -7.84 -5.46
CA GLY A 56 10.06 -7.05 -5.74
C GLY A 56 11.19 -7.88 -6.33
N LYS A 57 11.23 -9.18 -6.06
CA LYS A 57 12.22 -10.12 -6.63
C LYS A 57 11.81 -10.66 -7.99
N GLY A 58 10.65 -10.26 -8.51
CA GLY A 58 10.20 -10.62 -9.84
C GLY A 58 9.11 -11.69 -9.90
N GLU A 59 8.67 -12.23 -8.76
CA GLU A 59 7.55 -13.17 -8.77
C GLU A 59 6.26 -12.43 -9.10
N LYS A 60 5.34 -13.11 -9.78
CA LYS A 60 4.06 -12.54 -10.19
C LYS A 60 2.97 -12.90 -9.20
N TYR A 61 1.90 -12.09 -9.22
CA TYR A 61 0.74 -12.27 -8.34
C TYR A 61 0.22 -13.71 -8.35
N ASN A 62 0.03 -14.30 -9.52
CA ASN A 62 -0.49 -15.67 -9.64
C ASN A 62 0.46 -16.70 -9.02
N GLN A 63 1.78 -16.52 -9.18
CA GLN A 63 2.77 -17.41 -8.60
C GLN A 63 2.73 -17.38 -7.07
N ILE A 64 2.54 -16.19 -6.51
CA ILE A 64 2.44 -16.01 -5.06
C ILE A 64 1.17 -16.65 -4.53
N LEU A 65 0.04 -16.48 -5.21
CA LEU A 65 -1.23 -17.11 -4.81
C LEU A 65 -1.14 -18.62 -4.78
N GLU A 66 -0.51 -19.23 -5.78
CA GLU A 66 -0.39 -20.69 -5.88
C GLU A 66 0.45 -21.28 -4.77
N ASN A 67 1.48 -20.56 -4.34
CA ASN A 67 2.49 -21.06 -3.41
C ASN A 67 2.29 -20.61 -1.96
N TYR A 68 1.30 -19.78 -1.69
CA TYR A 68 1.05 -19.25 -0.35
C TYR A 68 -0.04 -20.05 0.32
N LEU A 69 0.30 -20.66 1.47
CA LEU A 69 -0.67 -21.47 2.24
C LEU A 69 -1.67 -20.63 3.02
N MET A 70 -1.40 -19.34 3.18
CA MET A 70 -2.24 -18.43 3.97
C MET A 70 -2.63 -17.23 3.13
N VAL A 71 -3.78 -16.64 3.46
CA VAL A 71 -4.30 -15.47 2.76
C VAL A 71 -3.37 -14.27 2.94
N VAL A 72 -3.07 -13.58 1.84
CA VAL A 72 -2.41 -12.27 1.87
C VAL A 72 -3.51 -11.21 1.76
N GLU A 73 -3.93 -10.69 2.89
CA GLU A 73 -5.07 -9.77 2.94
C GLU A 73 -4.85 -8.50 2.11
N GLY A 74 -3.61 -8.05 2.00
CA GLY A 74 -3.26 -6.87 1.22
C GLY A 74 -3.65 -6.96 -0.25
N PHE A 75 -3.73 -8.16 -0.81
CA PHE A 75 -4.16 -8.33 -2.20
C PHE A 75 -5.62 -7.91 -2.40
N ASP A 76 -6.51 -8.46 -1.58
CA ASP A 76 -7.94 -8.12 -1.65
C ASP A 76 -8.20 -6.67 -1.19
N ASN A 77 -7.48 -6.23 -0.16
CA ASN A 77 -7.62 -4.87 0.36
C ASN A 77 -7.17 -3.83 -0.66
N CYS A 78 -6.13 -4.12 -1.44
CA CYS A 78 -5.68 -3.22 -2.50
C CYS A 78 -6.79 -3.02 -3.55
N GLU A 79 -7.41 -4.10 -3.98
CA GLU A 79 -8.49 -4.04 -4.96
C GLU A 79 -9.69 -3.25 -4.41
N ALA A 80 -10.08 -3.52 -3.16
CA ALA A 80 -11.16 -2.79 -2.52
C ALA A 80 -10.83 -1.30 -2.36
N ALA A 81 -9.60 -0.96 -2.01
CA ALA A 81 -9.17 0.41 -1.85
C ALA A 81 -9.20 1.19 -3.17
N VAL A 82 -8.82 0.55 -4.27
CA VAL A 82 -8.91 1.19 -5.60
C VAL A 82 -10.35 1.47 -5.97
N LYS A 83 -11.26 0.53 -5.72
CA LYS A 83 -12.69 0.74 -5.98
C LYS A 83 -13.24 1.91 -5.17
N LEU A 84 -12.87 2.00 -3.89
CA LEU A 84 -13.30 3.11 -3.03
C LEU A 84 -12.69 4.44 -3.47
N SER A 85 -11.43 4.44 -3.88
CA SER A 85 -10.79 5.66 -4.35
C SER A 85 -11.48 6.22 -5.60
N ASN A 86 -11.90 5.35 -6.49
CA ASN A 86 -12.65 5.75 -7.68
C ASN A 86 -14.03 6.31 -7.31
N LYS A 87 -14.69 5.67 -6.35
CA LYS A 87 -16.01 6.11 -5.88
C LYS A 87 -15.97 7.52 -5.28
N PHE A 88 -14.93 7.85 -4.53
CA PHE A 88 -14.80 9.14 -3.86
C PHE A 88 -13.88 10.12 -4.59
N ASN A 89 -13.44 9.81 -5.80
CA ASN A 89 -12.53 10.64 -6.60
C ASN A 89 -11.25 11.01 -5.85
N LEU A 90 -10.66 10.04 -5.16
CA LEU A 90 -9.41 10.23 -4.43
C LEU A 90 -8.21 9.86 -5.29
N ASN A 91 -7.12 10.61 -5.12
CA ASN A 91 -5.85 10.28 -5.76
C ASN A 91 -4.97 9.57 -4.72
N LEU A 92 -4.78 8.26 -4.89
CA LEU A 92 -4.01 7.41 -3.99
C LEU A 92 -2.86 6.75 -4.78
N PRO A 93 -1.75 7.47 -4.99
CA PRO A 93 -0.68 7.01 -5.90
C PRO A 93 -0.05 5.67 -5.50
N ILE A 94 0.24 5.45 -4.22
CA ILE A 94 0.86 4.20 -3.78
C ILE A 94 -0.09 3.03 -4.03
N ILE A 95 -1.34 3.17 -3.63
CA ILE A 95 -2.35 2.12 -3.81
C ILE A 95 -2.53 1.83 -5.30
N ASN A 96 -2.58 2.84 -6.14
CA ASN A 96 -2.73 2.66 -7.59
C ASN A 96 -1.53 1.93 -8.20
N GLN A 97 -0.32 2.26 -7.79
CA GLN A 97 0.88 1.57 -8.29
C GLN A 97 0.92 0.11 -7.83
N VAL A 98 0.57 -0.16 -6.58
CA VAL A 98 0.49 -1.54 -6.07
C VAL A 98 -0.53 -2.34 -6.87
N HIS A 99 -1.69 -1.75 -7.15
CA HIS A 99 -2.73 -2.39 -7.97
C HIS A 99 -2.22 -2.75 -9.36
N GLN A 100 -1.48 -1.85 -10.00
CA GLN A 100 -0.90 -2.10 -11.32
C GLN A 100 0.14 -3.22 -11.27
N VAL A 101 0.95 -3.27 -10.22
CA VAL A 101 1.93 -4.35 -10.04
C VAL A 101 1.23 -5.69 -9.86
N LEU A 102 0.20 -5.75 -9.01
CA LEU A 102 -0.52 -6.98 -8.72
C LEU A 102 -1.34 -7.49 -9.90
N PHE A 103 -2.12 -6.63 -10.52
CA PHE A 103 -3.19 -7.04 -11.43
C PHE A 103 -2.97 -6.64 -12.89
N GLN A 104 -2.01 -5.76 -13.18
CA GLN A 104 -1.73 -5.28 -14.53
C GLN A 104 -0.31 -5.58 -14.98
N ASN A 105 0.37 -6.47 -14.27
CA ASN A 105 1.70 -6.97 -14.61
C ASN A 105 2.77 -5.87 -14.74
N LYS A 106 2.63 -4.78 -13.99
CA LYS A 106 3.61 -3.69 -13.99
C LYS A 106 4.87 -4.10 -13.24
N ASP A 107 6.04 -3.72 -13.75
CA ASP A 107 7.32 -3.95 -13.07
C ASP A 107 7.37 -3.17 -11.75
N PRO A 108 7.61 -3.81 -10.60
CA PRO A 108 7.70 -3.12 -9.31
C PRO A 108 8.78 -2.02 -9.28
N LYS A 109 9.88 -2.20 -10.01
CA LYS A 109 10.96 -1.22 -10.07
C LYS A 109 10.51 0.06 -10.78
N ILE A 110 9.75 -0.08 -11.85
CA ILE A 110 9.17 1.05 -12.58
C ILE A 110 8.15 1.77 -11.68
N ALA A 111 7.30 1.01 -10.99
CA ALA A 111 6.33 1.58 -10.07
C ALA A 111 7.02 2.40 -8.97
N MET A 112 8.09 1.89 -8.38
CA MET A 112 8.85 2.59 -7.34
C MET A 112 9.47 3.87 -7.89
N THR A 113 10.06 3.82 -9.08
CA THR A 113 10.66 4.99 -9.73
C THR A 113 9.62 6.09 -9.95
N GLU A 114 8.45 5.73 -10.45
CA GLU A 114 7.38 6.69 -10.66
C GLU A 114 6.92 7.34 -9.35
N LEU A 115 6.81 6.55 -8.27
CA LEU A 115 6.44 7.09 -6.97
C LEU A 115 7.49 8.06 -6.42
N MET A 116 8.78 7.74 -6.58
CA MET A 116 9.86 8.58 -6.09
C MET A 116 10.01 9.88 -6.87
N ASN A 117 9.59 9.90 -8.14
CA ASN A 117 9.67 11.08 -9.00
C ASN A 117 8.46 12.02 -8.87
N ARG A 118 7.49 11.68 -8.03
CA ARG A 118 6.34 12.56 -7.82
C ARG A 118 6.75 13.80 -7.03
N SER A 119 6.05 14.92 -7.30
CA SER A 119 6.24 16.16 -6.55
C SER A 119 5.94 15.97 -5.07
N ALA A 120 6.71 16.64 -4.22
CA ALA A 120 6.47 16.65 -2.79
C ALA A 120 5.08 17.25 -2.48
N LYS A 121 4.40 16.67 -1.48
CA LYS A 121 3.09 17.13 -1.04
C LYS A 121 3.10 17.37 0.46
N SER A 122 2.17 18.21 0.93
CA SER A 122 1.95 18.41 2.36
C SER A 122 1.53 17.10 3.02
N GLU A 123 2.07 16.85 4.20
CA GLU A 123 1.74 15.67 5.01
C GLU A 123 0.50 15.90 5.89
N ILE A 124 -0.01 17.11 5.87
CA ILE A 124 -1.13 17.52 6.73
C ILE A 124 -2.45 17.42 5.97
#